data_0431e9d4e346f9a49d20f9a2847dfedd
#
_entry.id   0431e9d4e346f9a49d20f9a2847dfedd
#
_cell.length_a   1.000
_cell.length_b   1.000
_cell.length_c   1.000
_cell.angle_alpha   90.00
_cell.angle_beta   90.00
_cell.angle_gamma   90.00
#
_symmetry.space_group_name_H-M   'P 1'
#
loop_
_entity.id
_entity.type
_entity.pdbx_description
1 polymer ?
#
loop_
_entity_poly.entity_id
_entity_poly.type
_entity_poly.pdbx_seq_one_letter_code
_entity_poly.pdbx_strand_id
1 'polypeptide(L)'
;MKRVIIQSCLNICMYFLAAVFISSIHDQLNVFQNDPVKGTGFNLTLDLSIILPVILIAIGLSVTGYWMRTDKKSSFSKWSSSTTEFSDQDEREEVITGKATRAAYVTFLITLPALMICFLFDVPLMSIFPNFSFYAIALVLTAGTLSYMAAWVYHYQR
;
A
#
# COMPACT_ATOMS: atom_id res chain seq x y z
N MET A 1 1.32 -12.14 16.61
CA MET A 1 1.65 -10.72 16.85
C MET A 1 2.77 -10.19 15.98
N LYS A 2 4.02 -10.69 16.05
CA LYS A 2 5.15 -10.21 15.22
C LYS A 2 4.85 -10.24 13.71
N ARG A 3 4.15 -11.26 13.22
CA ARG A 3 3.79 -11.45 11.81
C ARG A 3 2.97 -10.29 11.25
N VAL A 4 1.90 -9.91 11.94
CA VAL A 4 1.00 -8.83 11.50
C VAL A 4 1.73 -7.49 11.49
N ILE A 5 2.56 -7.21 12.51
CA ILE A 5 3.35 -5.98 12.59
C ILE A 5 4.34 -5.87 11.42
N ILE A 6 5.11 -6.94 11.16
CA ILE A 6 6.09 -6.96 10.07
C ILE A 6 5.38 -6.74 8.73
N GLN A 7 4.28 -7.44 8.48
CA GLN A 7 3.52 -7.31 7.24
C GLN A 7 2.93 -5.91 7.06
N SER A 8 2.35 -5.33 8.12
CA SER A 8 1.83 -3.97 8.07
C SER A 8 2.93 -2.94 7.79
N CYS A 9 4.10 -3.06 8.42
CA CYS A 9 5.24 -2.19 8.14
C CYS A 9 5.72 -2.31 6.69
N LEU A 10 5.82 -3.53 6.16
CA LEU A 10 6.20 -3.76 4.76
C LEU A 10 5.17 -3.19 3.79
N ASN A 11 3.87 -3.34 4.07
CA ASN A 11 2.81 -2.74 3.25
C ASN A 11 2.92 -1.21 3.22
N ILE A 12 3.18 -0.57 4.37
CA ILE A 12 3.37 0.88 4.45
C ILE A 12 4.56 1.33 3.60
N CYS A 13 5.70 0.65 3.71
CA CYS A 13 6.87 0.93 2.86
C CYS A 13 6.53 0.79 1.37
N MET A 14 5.75 -0.24 1.01
CA MET A 14 5.31 -0.49 -0.35
C MET A 14 4.44 0.66 -0.90
N TYR A 15 3.51 1.20 -0.09
CA TYR A 15 2.65 2.31 -0.52
C TYR A 15 3.46 3.57 -0.85
N PHE A 16 4.44 3.92 -0.01
CA PHE A 16 5.31 5.07 -0.28
C PHE A 16 6.21 4.85 -1.49
N LEU A 17 6.78 3.67 -1.66
CA LEU A 17 7.59 3.36 -2.84
C LEU A 17 6.75 3.38 -4.12
N ALA A 18 5.52 2.87 -4.07
CA ALA A 18 4.60 2.94 -5.19
C ALA A 18 4.25 4.41 -5.54
N ALA A 19 4.01 5.26 -4.53
CA ALA A 19 3.74 6.67 -4.73
C ALA A 19 4.93 7.38 -5.40
N VAL A 20 6.16 7.14 -4.96
CA VAL A 20 7.38 7.67 -5.57
C VAL A 20 7.53 7.19 -7.02
N PHE A 21 7.30 5.90 -7.27
CA PHE A 21 7.38 5.33 -8.60
C PHE A 21 6.37 5.95 -9.57
N ILE A 22 5.09 6.03 -9.16
CA ILE A 22 4.02 6.63 -9.98
C ILE A 22 4.28 8.13 -10.20
N SER A 23 4.75 8.85 -9.18
CA SER A 23 5.17 10.26 -9.28
C SER A 23 6.24 10.45 -10.34
N SER A 24 7.28 9.60 -10.34
CA SER A 24 8.36 9.67 -11.33
C SER A 24 7.87 9.43 -12.76
N ILE A 25 6.96 8.47 -12.96
CA ILE A 25 6.33 8.22 -14.27
C ILE A 25 5.51 9.43 -14.71
N HIS A 26 4.73 10.02 -13.79
CA HIS A 26 3.89 11.17 -14.07
C HIS A 26 4.72 12.38 -14.50
N ASP A 27 5.84 12.65 -13.84
CA ASP A 27 6.76 13.73 -14.20
C ASP A 27 7.35 13.55 -15.61
N GLN A 28 7.73 12.33 -15.97
CA GLN A 28 8.23 12.02 -17.32
C GLN A 28 7.14 12.21 -18.40
N LEU A 29 5.89 11.83 -18.09
CA LEU A 29 4.75 12.05 -18.99
C LEU A 29 4.46 13.54 -19.18
N ASN A 30 4.53 14.34 -18.13
CA ASN A 30 4.33 15.79 -18.19
C ASN A 30 5.40 16.47 -19.06
N VAL A 31 6.67 16.06 -18.94
CA VAL A 31 7.75 16.57 -19.79
C VAL A 31 7.48 16.23 -21.26
N PHE A 32 7.01 15.02 -21.55
CA PHE A 32 6.69 14.61 -22.92
C PHE A 32 5.51 15.43 -23.51
N GLN A 33 4.47 15.70 -22.73
CA GLN A 33 3.31 16.48 -23.19
C GLN A 33 3.64 17.93 -23.47
N ASN A 34 4.55 18.52 -22.71
CA ASN A 34 4.91 19.93 -22.84
C ASN A 34 5.97 20.22 -23.93
N ASP A 35 6.67 19.20 -24.44
CA ASP A 35 7.73 19.36 -25.45
C ASP A 35 7.50 18.43 -26.67
N PRO A 36 6.39 18.64 -27.45
CA PRO A 36 6.05 17.78 -28.59
C PRO A 36 7.03 17.88 -29.77
N VAL A 37 7.94 18.86 -29.76
CA VAL A 37 8.87 19.14 -30.87
C VAL A 37 10.07 18.21 -30.90
N LYS A 38 10.37 17.52 -29.81
CA LYS A 38 11.43 16.48 -29.76
C LYS A 38 10.96 15.11 -30.26
N GLY A 39 10.18 15.08 -31.31
CA GLY A 39 9.58 13.98 -32.06
C GLY A 39 10.32 12.62 -32.18
N THR A 40 11.09 12.25 -31.21
CA THR A 40 11.77 10.96 -31.10
C THR A 40 11.23 10.23 -29.89
N GLY A 41 10.26 9.36 -30.15
CA GLY A 41 9.88 8.22 -29.31
C GLY A 41 9.71 8.51 -27.81
N PHE A 42 8.60 8.08 -27.24
CA PHE A 42 8.37 8.02 -25.79
C PHE A 42 9.50 7.19 -25.16
N ASN A 43 10.55 7.83 -24.68
CA ASN A 43 11.61 7.20 -23.90
C ASN A 43 11.20 7.21 -22.44
N LEU A 44 10.43 6.19 -22.05
CA LEU A 44 10.17 5.91 -20.65
C LEU A 44 11.50 5.39 -20.05
N THR A 45 12.31 6.31 -19.54
CA THR A 45 13.47 5.93 -18.73
C THR A 45 12.94 5.52 -17.35
N LEU A 46 12.47 4.27 -17.30
CA LEU A 46 12.17 3.64 -16.01
C LEU A 46 13.50 3.55 -15.25
N ASP A 47 13.67 4.42 -14.29
CA ASP A 47 14.86 4.44 -13.47
C ASP A 47 14.91 3.16 -12.66
N LEU A 48 15.87 2.29 -12.99
CA LEU A 48 16.04 0.98 -12.37
C LEU A 48 16.19 1.11 -10.84
N SER A 49 16.68 2.27 -10.37
CA SER A 49 16.84 2.58 -8.96
C SER A 49 15.50 2.64 -8.20
N ILE A 50 14.38 2.91 -8.89
CA ILE A 50 13.04 2.98 -8.30
C ILE A 50 12.31 1.65 -8.47
N ILE A 51 12.43 1.01 -9.63
CA ILE A 51 11.75 -0.25 -9.92
C ILE A 51 12.30 -1.39 -9.06
N LEU A 52 13.63 -1.46 -8.90
CA LEU A 52 14.28 -2.55 -8.19
C LEU A 52 13.80 -2.67 -6.72
N PRO A 53 13.75 -1.60 -5.90
CA PRO A 53 13.23 -1.66 -4.54
C PRO A 53 11.78 -2.12 -4.48
N VAL A 54 10.91 -1.66 -5.39
CA VAL A 54 9.49 -2.07 -5.44
C VAL A 54 9.36 -3.57 -5.71
N ILE A 55 10.11 -4.09 -6.69
CA ILE A 55 10.13 -5.52 -7.00
C ILE A 55 10.66 -6.33 -5.82
N LEU A 56 11.76 -5.89 -5.19
CA LEU A 56 12.36 -6.58 -4.05
C LEU A 56 11.41 -6.63 -2.85
N ILE A 57 10.70 -5.54 -2.56
CA ILE A 57 9.71 -5.51 -1.48
C ILE A 57 8.52 -6.39 -1.82
N ALA A 58 8.01 -6.37 -3.05
CA ALA A 58 6.93 -7.25 -3.48
C ALA A 58 7.32 -8.73 -3.37
N ILE A 59 8.53 -9.10 -3.77
CA ILE A 59 9.08 -10.45 -3.58
C ILE A 59 9.21 -10.76 -2.09
N GLY A 60 9.76 -9.83 -1.29
CA GLY A 60 9.91 -9.98 0.15
C GLY A 60 8.57 -10.22 0.84
N LEU A 61 7.53 -9.46 0.50
CA LEU A 61 6.16 -9.67 0.99
C LEU A 61 5.61 -11.04 0.62
N SER A 62 5.83 -11.47 -0.63
CA SER A 62 5.37 -12.78 -1.11
C SER A 62 6.08 -13.92 -0.39
N VAL A 63 7.39 -13.81 -0.20
CA VAL A 63 8.20 -14.83 0.50
C VAL A 63 7.85 -14.88 1.98
N THR A 64 7.78 -13.74 2.67
CA THR A 64 7.44 -13.69 4.09
C THR A 64 6.01 -14.19 4.32
N GLY A 65 5.05 -13.79 3.49
CA GLY A 65 3.69 -14.29 3.52
C GLY A 65 3.62 -15.80 3.32
N TYR A 66 4.38 -16.34 2.36
CA TYR A 66 4.46 -17.78 2.12
C TYR A 66 5.07 -18.54 3.31
N TRP A 67 6.14 -18.03 3.91
CA TRP A 67 6.81 -18.68 5.05
C TRP A 67 6.00 -18.60 6.34
N MET A 68 5.25 -17.52 6.51
CA MET A 68 4.43 -17.28 7.71
C MET A 68 3.04 -17.94 7.64
N ARG A 69 2.68 -18.59 6.53
CA ARG A 69 1.39 -19.28 6.42
C ARG A 69 1.29 -20.41 7.45
N THR A 70 0.13 -20.54 8.06
CA THR A 70 -0.15 -21.53 9.10
C THR A 70 -0.38 -22.92 8.51
N ASP A 71 -0.98 -22.98 7.33
CA ASP A 71 -1.26 -24.24 6.63
C ASP A 71 -0.25 -24.50 5.51
N LYS A 72 0.76 -25.35 5.81
CA LYS A 72 1.82 -25.74 4.87
C LYS A 72 1.34 -26.64 3.73
N LYS A 73 0.11 -27.20 3.81
CA LYS A 73 -0.45 -28.10 2.79
C LYS A 73 -1.25 -27.37 1.70
N SER A 74 -1.55 -26.08 1.86
CA SER A 74 -2.31 -25.34 0.85
C SER A 74 -1.46 -25.08 -0.39
N SER A 75 -2.08 -25.23 -1.57
CA SER A 75 -1.46 -24.88 -2.87
C SER A 75 -1.11 -23.39 -2.91
N PHE A 76 -0.04 -23.03 -3.61
CA PHE A 76 0.38 -21.64 -3.84
C PHE A 76 -0.75 -20.75 -4.40
N SER A 77 -1.53 -21.30 -5.31
CA SER A 77 -2.70 -20.62 -5.89
C SER A 77 -3.77 -20.30 -4.83
N LYS A 78 -4.05 -21.25 -3.92
CA LYS A 78 -5.01 -21.02 -2.83
C LYS A 78 -4.46 -20.04 -1.79
N TRP A 79 -3.14 -20.04 -1.56
CA TRP A 79 -2.49 -19.08 -0.69
C TRP A 79 -2.52 -17.66 -1.27
N SER A 80 -2.28 -17.47 -2.58
CA SER A 80 -2.25 -16.13 -3.17
C SER A 80 -3.63 -15.47 -3.20
N SER A 81 -4.71 -16.24 -3.14
CA SER A 81 -6.09 -15.73 -3.05
C SER A 81 -6.60 -15.59 -1.61
N SER A 82 -5.92 -16.20 -0.63
CA SER A 82 -6.20 -16.02 0.79
C SER A 82 -5.24 -14.99 1.38
N THR A 83 -5.76 -14.01 2.09
CA THR A 83 -4.91 -13.11 2.86
C THR A 83 -4.22 -13.91 3.96
N THR A 84 -2.90 -13.74 4.10
CA THR A 84 -2.05 -14.47 5.08
C THR A 84 -2.45 -14.22 6.54
N GLU A 85 -3.37 -13.31 6.77
CA GLU A 85 -3.87 -12.89 8.08
C GLU A 85 -5.08 -13.72 8.51
N PHE A 86 -5.80 -14.35 7.56
CA PHE A 86 -6.94 -15.21 7.85
C PHE A 86 -6.44 -16.65 8.08
N SER A 87 -6.13 -16.96 9.33
CA SER A 87 -5.88 -18.32 9.76
C SER A 87 -7.21 -18.92 10.21
N ASP A 88 -7.79 -19.80 9.39
CA ASP A 88 -9.03 -20.55 9.72
C ASP A 88 -8.84 -21.54 10.90
N GLN A 89 -7.67 -21.56 11.53
CA GLN A 89 -7.32 -22.56 12.54
C GLN A 89 -7.54 -22.11 13.99
N ASP A 90 -7.70 -20.80 14.22
CA ASP A 90 -7.91 -20.25 15.57
C ASP A 90 -9.10 -19.28 15.54
N GLU A 91 -10.22 -19.71 16.13
CA GLU A 91 -11.44 -18.89 16.29
C GLU A 91 -11.15 -17.53 16.96
N ARG A 92 -10.15 -17.48 17.84
CA ARG A 92 -9.74 -16.25 18.51
C ARG A 92 -9.09 -15.27 17.51
N GLU A 93 -8.19 -15.75 16.64
CA GLU A 93 -7.54 -14.91 15.64
C GLU A 93 -8.57 -14.38 14.63
N GLU A 94 -9.55 -15.18 14.24
CA GLU A 94 -10.65 -14.76 13.35
C GLU A 94 -11.44 -13.59 13.94
N VAL A 95 -11.84 -13.68 15.20
CA VAL A 95 -12.57 -12.61 15.91
C VAL A 95 -11.73 -11.33 16.01
N ILE A 96 -10.43 -11.45 16.32
CA ILE A 96 -9.52 -10.31 16.41
C ILE A 96 -9.37 -9.64 15.04
N THR A 97 -9.15 -10.44 13.99
CA THR A 97 -9.01 -9.95 12.62
C THR A 97 -10.29 -9.25 12.15
N GLY A 98 -11.46 -9.79 12.45
CA GLY A 98 -12.74 -9.16 12.14
C GLY A 98 -12.89 -7.77 12.79
N LYS A 99 -12.50 -7.62 14.06
CA LYS A 99 -12.51 -6.34 14.76
C LYS A 99 -11.49 -5.34 14.17
N ALA A 100 -10.29 -5.83 13.83
CA ALA A 100 -9.24 -5.02 13.22
C ALA A 100 -9.65 -4.52 11.81
N THR A 101 -10.26 -5.39 11.00
CA THR A 101 -10.80 -5.03 9.68
C THR A 101 -11.90 -3.97 9.80
N ARG A 102 -12.78 -4.10 10.80
CA ARG A 102 -13.80 -3.08 11.05
C ARG A 102 -13.18 -1.72 11.40
N ALA A 103 -12.11 -1.70 12.20
CA ALA A 103 -11.40 -0.47 12.55
C ALA A 103 -10.79 0.19 11.30
N ALA A 104 -10.11 -0.60 10.45
CA ALA A 104 -9.58 -0.11 9.17
C ALA A 104 -10.68 0.43 8.26
N TYR A 105 -11.81 -0.27 8.14
CA TYR A 105 -12.95 0.17 7.36
C TYR A 105 -13.50 1.52 7.82
N VAL A 106 -13.67 1.70 9.14
CA VAL A 106 -14.10 2.99 9.71
C VAL A 106 -13.08 4.09 9.40
N THR A 107 -11.78 3.80 9.47
CA THR A 107 -10.73 4.74 9.10
C THR A 107 -10.87 5.15 7.63
N PHE A 108 -11.09 4.22 6.71
CA PHE A 108 -11.30 4.54 5.30
C PHE A 108 -12.58 5.35 5.05
N LEU A 109 -13.67 5.07 5.76
CA LEU A 109 -14.91 5.86 5.68
C LEU A 109 -14.72 7.34 6.05
N ILE A 110 -13.74 7.64 6.89
CA ILE A 110 -13.42 9.01 7.30
C ILE A 110 -12.37 9.62 6.37
N THR A 111 -11.30 8.88 6.08
CA THR A 111 -10.14 9.42 5.35
C THR A 111 -10.39 9.58 3.85
N LEU A 112 -11.22 8.73 3.22
CA LEU A 112 -11.53 8.87 1.80
C LEU A 112 -12.35 10.13 1.48
N PRO A 113 -13.44 10.47 2.19
CA PRO A 113 -14.12 11.74 1.98
C PRO A 113 -13.22 12.95 2.27
N ALA A 114 -12.38 12.86 3.32
CA ALA A 114 -11.41 13.92 3.61
C ALA A 114 -10.40 14.10 2.45
N LEU A 115 -9.91 13.00 1.87
CA LEU A 115 -9.06 13.05 0.69
C LEU A 115 -9.76 13.70 -0.51
N MET A 116 -11.04 13.37 -0.74
CA MET A 116 -11.82 14.00 -1.81
C MET A 116 -11.94 15.52 -1.61
N ILE A 117 -12.14 15.97 -0.37
CA ILE A 117 -12.13 17.41 -0.04
C ILE A 117 -10.75 18.02 -0.32
N CYS A 118 -9.66 17.34 0.06
CA CYS A 118 -8.31 17.81 -0.23
C CYS A 118 -8.06 18.00 -1.75
N PHE A 119 -8.65 17.14 -2.58
CA PHE A 119 -8.51 17.27 -4.04
C PHE A 119 -9.23 18.49 -4.65
N LEU A 120 -10.19 19.10 -3.93
CA LEU A 120 -10.74 20.40 -4.35
C LEU A 120 -9.67 21.53 -4.31
N PHE A 121 -8.63 21.34 -3.49
CA PHE A 121 -7.51 22.26 -3.36
C PHE A 121 -6.25 21.79 -4.09
N ASP A 122 -6.38 20.81 -4.98
CA ASP A 122 -5.25 20.15 -5.67
C ASP A 122 -4.40 21.16 -6.45
N VAL A 123 -5.02 22.07 -7.19
CA VAL A 123 -4.30 23.07 -8.01
C VAL A 123 -3.37 23.95 -7.18
N PRO A 124 -3.80 24.60 -6.08
CA PRO A 124 -2.89 25.35 -5.23
C PRO A 124 -1.89 24.47 -4.48
N LEU A 125 -2.25 23.25 -4.12
CA LEU A 125 -1.36 22.32 -3.42
C LEU A 125 -0.27 21.76 -4.34
N MET A 126 -0.57 21.48 -5.60
CA MET A 126 0.43 21.04 -6.59
C MET A 126 1.51 22.09 -6.86
N SER A 127 1.20 23.36 -6.72
CA SER A 127 2.21 24.42 -6.87
C SER A 127 3.27 24.40 -5.74
N ILE A 128 2.89 23.91 -4.56
CA ILE A 128 3.76 23.82 -3.38
C ILE A 128 4.39 22.41 -3.28
N PHE A 129 3.59 21.38 -3.56
CA PHE A 129 3.99 19.97 -3.48
C PHE A 129 3.65 19.25 -4.80
N PRO A 130 4.60 19.18 -5.75
CA PRO A 130 4.40 18.41 -6.98
C PRO A 130 3.98 16.97 -6.64
N ASN A 131 3.01 16.44 -7.40
CA ASN A 131 2.54 15.06 -7.23
C ASN A 131 1.84 14.77 -5.87
N PHE A 132 1.31 15.81 -5.21
CA PHE A 132 0.59 15.71 -3.93
C PHE A 132 -0.42 14.57 -3.92
N SER A 133 -1.18 14.39 -4.99
CA SER A 133 -2.26 13.40 -5.09
C SER A 133 -1.79 11.96 -4.82
N PHE A 134 -0.61 11.59 -5.35
CA PHE A 134 -0.08 10.23 -5.16
C PHE A 134 0.36 9.98 -3.71
N TYR A 135 0.98 10.97 -3.08
CA TYR A 135 1.38 10.88 -1.68
C TYR A 135 0.17 10.90 -0.73
N ALA A 136 -0.87 11.67 -1.08
CA ALA A 136 -2.12 11.72 -0.30
C ALA A 136 -2.83 10.36 -0.30
N ILE A 137 -2.88 9.67 -1.44
CA ILE A 137 -3.41 8.29 -1.51
C ILE A 137 -2.57 7.34 -0.66
N ALA A 138 -1.23 7.40 -0.74
CA ALA A 138 -0.36 6.57 0.07
C ALA A 138 -0.56 6.80 1.58
N LEU A 139 -0.81 8.04 2.00
CA LEU A 139 -1.14 8.40 3.39
C LEU A 139 -2.46 7.78 3.84
N VAL A 140 -3.51 7.80 3.01
CA VAL A 140 -4.80 7.17 3.33
C VAL A 140 -4.65 5.66 3.50
N LEU A 141 -3.93 5.00 2.60
CA LEU A 141 -3.65 3.56 2.72
C LEU A 141 -2.85 3.24 3.98
N THR A 142 -1.88 4.09 4.30
CA THR A 142 -1.09 3.97 5.54
C THR A 142 -1.95 4.12 6.78
N ALA A 143 -2.86 5.10 6.81
CA ALA A 143 -3.77 5.31 7.95
C ALA A 143 -4.67 4.09 8.18
N GLY A 144 -5.23 3.51 7.12
CA GLY A 144 -6.03 2.27 7.21
C GLY A 144 -5.21 1.09 7.75
N THR A 145 -3.99 0.90 7.23
CA THR A 145 -3.10 -0.17 7.69
C THR A 145 -2.65 0.00 9.14
N LEU A 146 -2.34 1.22 9.56
CA LEU A 146 -1.99 1.53 10.96
C LEU A 146 -3.18 1.30 11.89
N SER A 147 -4.39 1.69 11.49
CA SER A 147 -5.61 1.45 12.26
C SER A 147 -5.88 -0.05 12.42
N TYR A 148 -5.72 -0.83 11.35
CA TYR A 148 -5.81 -2.28 11.40
C TYR A 148 -4.79 -2.88 12.39
N MET A 149 -3.52 -2.52 12.24
CA MET A 149 -2.43 -3.02 13.08
C MET A 149 -2.65 -2.67 14.55
N ALA A 150 -3.03 -1.43 14.84
CA ALA A 150 -3.28 -0.97 16.21
C ALA A 150 -4.45 -1.72 16.86
N ALA A 151 -5.58 -1.88 16.16
CA ALA A 151 -6.74 -2.61 16.63
C ALA A 151 -6.41 -4.09 16.85
N TRP A 152 -5.66 -4.71 15.92
CA TRP A 152 -5.24 -6.10 16.03
C TRP A 152 -4.36 -6.32 17.27
N VAL A 153 -3.34 -5.48 17.47
CA VAL A 153 -2.44 -5.55 18.64
C VAL A 153 -3.23 -5.36 19.95
N TYR A 154 -4.12 -4.38 19.98
CA TYR A 154 -4.95 -4.10 21.17
C TYR A 154 -5.84 -5.30 21.55
N HIS A 155 -6.51 -5.92 20.59
CA HIS A 155 -7.39 -7.06 20.87
C HIS A 155 -6.63 -8.35 21.13
N TYR A 156 -5.41 -8.48 20.63
CA TYR A 156 -4.56 -9.64 20.90
C TYR A 156 -4.01 -9.65 22.35
N GLN A 157 -3.76 -8.48 22.92
CA GLN A 157 -3.24 -8.34 24.29
C GLN A 157 -4.31 -8.47 25.38
N ARG A 158 -5.59 -8.39 25.02
CA ARG A 158 -6.73 -8.59 25.92
C ARG A 158 -7.25 -10.02 25.85
#